data_f93faff5ec7dcf1a492c5d7f0c50af8b
#
_entry.id   f93faff5ec7dcf1a492c5d7f0c50af8b
#
_cell.length_a   1.000
_cell.length_b   1.000
_cell.length_c   1.000
_cell.angle_alpha   90.00
_cell.angle_beta   90.00
_cell.angle_gamma   90.00
#
_symmetry.space_group_name_H-M   'P 1'
#
loop_
_entity.id
_entity.type
_entity.pdbx_description
1 polymer ?
#
loop_
_entity_poly.entity_id
_entity_poly.type
_entity_poly.pdbx_seq_one_letter_code
_entity_poly.pdbx_strand_id
1 'polypeptide(L)'
;MTSYEAIFRRRSIRKYKNDEISPAMLEKIEKFGEDAIGIRPDIQVKWKIFRKEEHQLKGLFRVDAPYYVVLYSEICEDYRKNAGCLMEQLSLYLFTKGIGSCYQGGAKLKKDQEKDMELVMIMAFGYPEEPLERSYEDFRRIELKKLVTIRGAFGKVQRKLLEAARLAPSAMNRQPWRFVSSEDRIHLFVKKPGKLGYQTQQDFNLFDAGVALSHMLVTAEDQWFDLEYQKLDSILEKEFQNYVYVGSLLIFNDSEKI
;
A
#
# COMPACT_ATOMS: atom_id res chain seq x y z
N MET A 1 5.16 14.07 13.49
CA MET A 1 4.48 12.78 13.26
C MET A 1 5.27 12.02 12.21
N THR A 2 5.61 10.76 12.46
CA THR A 2 6.32 9.88 11.51
C THR A 2 5.34 9.12 10.61
N SER A 3 5.82 8.54 9.51
CA SER A 3 5.00 7.65 8.67
C SER A 3 4.53 6.41 9.43
N TYR A 4 5.32 5.93 10.39
CA TYR A 4 4.92 4.85 11.29
C TYR A 4 3.72 5.25 12.18
N GLU A 5 3.76 6.42 12.82
CA GLU A 5 2.62 6.93 13.61
C GLU A 5 1.36 7.11 12.77
N ALA A 6 1.53 7.50 11.50
CA ALA A 6 0.43 7.66 10.55
C ALA A 6 -0.34 6.34 10.30
N ILE A 7 0.33 5.18 10.34
CA ILE A 7 -0.30 3.85 10.19
C ILE A 7 -1.48 3.68 11.16
N PHE A 8 -1.34 4.17 12.39
CA PHE A 8 -2.30 3.98 13.47
C PHE A 8 -3.40 5.05 13.53
N ARG A 9 -3.33 6.06 12.65
CA ARG A 9 -4.26 7.21 12.70
C ARG A 9 -4.95 7.51 11.37
N ARG A 10 -4.28 7.21 10.22
CA ARG A 10 -4.79 7.60 8.91
C ARG A 10 -6.14 6.96 8.57
N ARG A 11 -6.93 7.70 7.83
CA ARG A 11 -8.16 7.21 7.18
C ARG A 11 -8.23 7.68 5.73
N SER A 12 -9.04 7.02 4.91
CA SER A 12 -9.34 7.51 3.57
C SER A 12 -10.25 8.72 3.65
N ILE A 13 -9.83 9.84 3.08
CA ILE A 13 -10.58 11.11 3.02
C ILE A 13 -11.33 11.18 1.70
N ARG A 14 -12.61 11.53 1.77
CA ARG A 14 -13.50 11.59 0.59
C ARG A 14 -14.18 12.94 0.40
N LYS A 15 -13.98 13.87 1.34
CA LYS A 15 -14.44 15.25 1.26
C LYS A 15 -13.25 16.17 1.45
N TYR A 16 -13.05 17.06 0.52
CA TYR A 16 -11.90 17.95 0.46
C TYR A 16 -12.34 19.40 0.38
N LYS A 17 -11.56 20.27 1.01
CA LYS A 17 -11.65 21.71 0.83
C LYS A 17 -11.14 22.07 -0.57
N ASN A 18 -11.56 23.22 -1.07
CA ASN A 18 -11.03 23.79 -2.32
C ASN A 18 -9.72 24.56 -2.11
N ASP A 19 -9.10 24.45 -0.94
CA ASP A 19 -7.86 25.14 -0.62
C ASP A 19 -6.71 24.60 -1.49
N GLU A 20 -5.93 25.49 -2.06
CA GLU A 20 -4.78 25.12 -2.88
C GLU A 20 -3.61 24.63 -2.02
N ILE A 21 -2.99 23.55 -2.46
CA ILE A 21 -1.70 23.11 -1.95
C ILE A 21 -0.62 23.99 -2.59
N SER A 22 0.28 24.55 -1.77
CA SER A 22 1.32 25.44 -2.27
C SER A 22 2.23 24.73 -3.28
N PRO A 23 2.77 25.45 -4.30
CA PRO A 23 3.68 24.85 -5.28
C PRO A 23 4.88 24.13 -4.63
N ALA A 24 5.47 24.75 -3.60
CA ALA A 24 6.58 24.15 -2.85
C ALA A 24 6.20 22.85 -2.13
N MET A 25 4.92 22.67 -1.74
CA MET A 25 4.46 21.40 -1.16
C MET A 25 4.20 20.37 -2.25
N LEU A 26 3.67 20.77 -3.42
CA LEU A 26 3.49 19.87 -4.56
C LEU A 26 4.84 19.32 -5.04
N GLU A 27 5.87 20.15 -5.16
CA GLU A 27 7.24 19.72 -5.47
C GLU A 27 7.77 18.68 -4.46
N LYS A 28 7.52 18.92 -3.16
CA LYS A 28 7.93 17.95 -2.11
C LYS A 28 7.19 16.62 -2.21
N ILE A 29 5.90 16.64 -2.60
CA ILE A 29 5.09 15.44 -2.81
C ILE A 29 5.61 14.66 -4.02
N GLU A 30 5.89 15.35 -5.12
CA GLU A 30 6.43 14.78 -6.35
C GLU A 30 7.80 14.15 -6.09
N LYS A 31 8.71 14.92 -5.50
CA LYS A 31 10.03 14.42 -5.11
C LYS A 31 9.96 13.21 -4.16
N PHE A 32 9.07 13.23 -3.17
CA PHE A 32 8.88 12.07 -2.28
C PHE A 32 8.47 10.82 -3.07
N GLY A 33 7.57 10.96 -4.05
CA GLY A 33 7.18 9.85 -4.92
C GLY A 33 8.34 9.30 -5.74
N GLU A 34 9.18 10.19 -6.28
CA GLU A 34 10.38 9.83 -7.08
C GLU A 34 11.46 9.15 -6.22
N ASP A 35 11.66 9.64 -4.99
CA ASP A 35 12.67 9.10 -4.06
C ASP A 35 12.20 7.84 -3.31
N ALA A 36 10.90 7.49 -3.37
CA ALA A 36 10.35 6.34 -2.66
C ALA A 36 10.90 5.02 -3.20
N ILE A 37 11.30 4.13 -2.29
CA ILE A 37 11.84 2.81 -2.63
C ILE A 37 10.76 1.75 -2.40
N GLY A 38 10.42 1.03 -3.48
CA GLY A 38 9.48 -0.09 -3.44
C GLY A 38 10.13 -1.41 -3.05
N ILE A 39 9.33 -2.47 -3.07
CA ILE A 39 9.82 -3.85 -2.85
C ILE A 39 10.65 -4.39 -4.03
N ARG A 40 10.55 -3.76 -5.18
CA ARG A 40 11.29 -4.04 -6.42
C ARG A 40 11.80 -2.71 -6.99
N PRO A 41 12.97 -2.23 -6.52
CA PRO A 41 13.53 -0.94 -6.96
C PRO A 41 13.95 -0.92 -8.43
N ASP A 42 14.11 -2.09 -9.03
CA ASP A 42 14.44 -2.30 -10.44
C ASP A 42 13.27 -2.02 -11.40
N ILE A 43 12.03 -1.99 -10.91
CA ILE A 43 10.84 -1.75 -11.72
C ILE A 43 10.70 -0.25 -12.02
N GLN A 44 10.62 0.08 -13.31
CA GLN A 44 10.42 1.47 -13.74
C GLN A 44 9.00 1.93 -13.41
N VAL A 45 8.92 3.09 -12.75
CA VAL A 45 7.66 3.74 -12.39
C VAL A 45 7.69 5.21 -12.80
N LYS A 46 6.50 5.78 -13.01
CA LYS A 46 6.34 7.19 -13.33
C LYS A 46 5.19 7.77 -12.54
N TRP A 47 5.46 8.88 -11.87
CA TRP A 47 4.47 9.65 -11.14
C TRP A 47 3.97 10.83 -11.96
N LYS A 48 2.68 11.14 -11.84
CA LYS A 48 2.11 12.38 -12.34
C LYS A 48 1.12 12.94 -11.34
N ILE A 49 1.28 14.22 -11.04
CA ILE A 49 0.31 14.98 -10.25
C ILE A 49 -0.41 15.93 -11.20
N PHE A 50 -1.73 16.03 -11.05
CA PHE A 50 -2.53 16.98 -11.81
C PHE A 50 -3.67 17.56 -10.95
N ARG A 51 -4.09 18.77 -11.31
CA ARG A 51 -5.30 19.39 -10.76
C ARG A 51 -6.54 18.79 -11.41
N LYS A 52 -7.65 18.84 -10.71
CA LYS A 52 -8.95 18.36 -11.17
C LYS A 52 -9.34 18.87 -12.56
N GLU A 53 -9.01 20.12 -12.86
CA GLU A 53 -9.37 20.80 -14.10
C GLU A 53 -8.55 20.31 -15.31
N GLU A 54 -7.35 19.79 -15.07
CA GLU A 54 -6.40 19.41 -16.13
C GLU A 54 -6.80 18.09 -16.81
N HIS A 55 -7.38 17.18 -16.04
CA HIS A 55 -7.76 15.86 -16.55
C HIS A 55 -9.14 15.42 -16.10
N GLN A 56 -9.93 14.88 -17.03
CA GLN A 56 -11.22 14.30 -16.70
C GLN A 56 -11.07 12.84 -16.31
N LEU A 57 -11.48 12.52 -15.09
CA LEU A 57 -11.63 11.15 -14.63
C LEU A 57 -12.97 10.57 -15.07
N LYS A 58 -12.99 9.29 -15.43
CA LYS A 58 -14.18 8.48 -15.66
C LYS A 58 -14.15 7.25 -14.75
N GLY A 59 -15.28 6.62 -14.53
CA GLY A 59 -15.42 5.43 -13.70
C GLY A 59 -16.43 5.61 -12.57
N LEU A 60 -16.69 4.52 -11.84
CA LEU A 60 -17.62 4.48 -10.72
C LEU A 60 -16.91 4.85 -9.40
N PHE A 61 -17.69 5.38 -8.45
CA PHE A 61 -17.22 5.68 -7.08
C PHE A 61 -16.03 6.65 -7.01
N ARG A 62 -15.97 7.62 -7.92
CA ARG A 62 -14.95 8.66 -7.92
C ARG A 62 -15.17 9.60 -6.73
N VAL A 63 -14.07 9.95 -6.08
CA VAL A 63 -14.04 11.02 -5.10
C VAL A 63 -13.65 12.32 -5.82
N ASP A 64 -14.39 13.36 -5.62
CA ASP A 64 -14.08 14.69 -6.12
C ASP A 64 -13.04 15.34 -5.20
N ALA A 65 -11.87 15.63 -5.74
CA ALA A 65 -10.73 16.18 -5.00
C ALA A 65 -10.01 17.23 -5.83
N PRO A 66 -9.35 18.23 -5.21
CA PRO A 66 -8.63 19.27 -5.96
C PRO A 66 -7.42 18.73 -6.70
N TYR A 67 -6.81 17.64 -6.22
CA TYR A 67 -5.61 17.04 -6.81
C TYR A 67 -5.72 15.52 -6.91
N TYR A 68 -5.02 15.00 -7.90
CA TYR A 68 -4.86 13.56 -8.10
C TYR A 68 -3.41 13.24 -8.40
N VAL A 69 -2.94 12.14 -7.86
CA VAL A 69 -1.66 11.54 -8.24
C VAL A 69 -1.91 10.20 -8.92
N VAL A 70 -1.18 9.95 -9.98
CA VAL A 70 -1.25 8.74 -10.80
C VAL A 70 0.11 8.05 -10.77
N LEU A 71 0.11 6.75 -10.57
CA LEU A 71 1.28 5.92 -10.70
C LEU A 71 1.14 5.02 -11.93
N TYR A 72 2.08 5.15 -12.84
CA TYR A 72 2.33 4.26 -13.96
C TYR A 72 3.48 3.33 -13.64
N SER A 73 3.43 2.11 -14.16
CA SER A 73 4.50 1.14 -14.03
C SER A 73 4.70 0.37 -15.34
N GLU A 74 5.93 -0.01 -15.65
CA GLU A 74 6.16 -1.05 -16.65
C GLU A 74 5.48 -2.35 -16.21
N ILE A 75 5.04 -3.15 -17.19
CA ILE A 75 4.35 -4.42 -16.93
C ILE A 75 5.40 -5.53 -16.84
N CYS A 76 5.65 -5.97 -15.61
CA CYS A 76 6.56 -7.07 -15.30
C CYS A 76 6.08 -7.83 -14.06
N GLU A 77 6.83 -8.84 -13.62
CA GLU A 77 6.49 -9.54 -12.38
C GLU A 77 6.53 -8.58 -11.19
N ASP A 78 5.54 -8.67 -10.30
CA ASP A 78 5.42 -7.90 -9.04
C ASP A 78 5.09 -6.40 -9.17
N TYR A 79 4.96 -5.85 -10.38
CA TYR A 79 4.73 -4.42 -10.57
C TYR A 79 3.52 -3.87 -9.79
N ARG A 80 2.42 -4.62 -9.67
CA ARG A 80 1.24 -4.17 -8.90
C ARG A 80 1.51 -4.12 -7.41
N LYS A 81 2.26 -5.09 -6.88
CA LYS A 81 2.67 -5.08 -5.47
C LYS A 81 3.63 -3.94 -5.21
N ASN A 82 4.59 -3.73 -6.12
CA ASN A 82 5.53 -2.61 -6.04
C ASN A 82 4.80 -1.27 -6.03
N ALA A 83 3.84 -1.08 -6.95
CA ALA A 83 3.00 0.11 -7.02
C ALA A 83 2.18 0.32 -5.73
N GLY A 84 1.62 -0.75 -5.15
CA GLY A 84 0.91 -0.68 -3.88
C GLY A 84 1.80 -0.24 -2.72
N CYS A 85 3.03 -0.74 -2.68
CA CYS A 85 4.03 -0.35 -1.69
C CYS A 85 4.40 1.13 -1.81
N LEU A 86 4.70 1.61 -3.01
CA LEU A 86 5.06 3.01 -3.29
C LEU A 86 3.91 3.97 -2.98
N MET A 87 2.71 3.65 -3.44
CA MET A 87 1.53 4.50 -3.26
C MET A 87 1.12 4.63 -1.78
N GLU A 88 1.32 3.59 -0.97
CA GLU A 88 1.02 3.70 0.47
C GLU A 88 2.07 4.53 1.21
N GLN A 89 3.35 4.44 0.86
CA GLN A 89 4.38 5.35 1.40
C GLN A 89 3.98 6.81 1.14
N LEU A 90 3.55 7.12 -0.08
CA LEU A 90 3.07 8.47 -0.42
C LEU A 90 1.80 8.84 0.38
N SER A 91 0.85 7.93 0.54
CA SER A 91 -0.37 8.15 1.34
C SER A 91 -0.04 8.47 2.81
N LEU A 92 0.90 7.75 3.41
CA LEU A 92 1.38 8.00 4.76
C LEU A 92 2.12 9.35 4.85
N TYR A 93 2.97 9.65 3.88
CA TYR A 93 3.67 10.94 3.80
C TYR A 93 2.69 12.11 3.72
N LEU A 94 1.69 12.07 2.84
CA LEU A 94 0.64 13.08 2.72
C LEU A 94 -0.05 13.32 4.06
N PHE A 95 -0.42 12.23 4.75
CA PHE A 95 -1.03 12.31 6.07
C PHE A 95 -0.14 13.06 7.07
N THR A 96 1.17 12.83 7.09
CA THR A 96 2.11 13.56 7.98
C THR A 96 2.17 15.06 7.69
N LYS A 97 1.74 15.49 6.49
CA LYS A 97 1.66 16.91 6.06
C LYS A 97 0.28 17.52 6.25
N GLY A 98 -0.65 16.81 6.91
CA GLY A 98 -2.02 17.30 7.09
C GLY A 98 -2.88 17.18 5.84
N ILE A 99 -2.44 16.42 4.84
CA ILE A 99 -3.12 16.21 3.56
C ILE A 99 -3.82 14.84 3.58
N GLY A 100 -5.11 14.85 3.29
CA GLY A 100 -5.90 13.62 3.19
C GLY A 100 -5.78 12.97 1.82
N SER A 101 -5.91 11.64 1.78
CA SER A 101 -5.86 10.89 0.52
C SER A 101 -6.89 9.76 0.44
N CYS A 102 -7.22 9.33 -0.79
CA CYS A 102 -8.09 8.20 -1.03
C CYS A 102 -7.80 7.54 -2.38
N TYR A 103 -7.55 6.24 -2.37
CA TYR A 103 -7.38 5.45 -3.59
C TYR A 103 -8.65 5.44 -4.45
N GLN A 104 -8.46 5.53 -5.77
CA GLN A 104 -9.52 5.61 -6.77
C GLN A 104 -9.50 4.37 -7.68
N GLY A 105 -9.58 3.17 -7.12
CA GLY A 105 -9.42 1.92 -7.85
C GLY A 105 -10.41 1.69 -9.01
N GLY A 106 -11.54 2.38 -9.03
CA GLY A 106 -12.52 2.34 -10.15
C GLY A 106 -12.39 3.49 -11.14
N ALA A 107 -11.46 4.42 -10.93
CA ALA A 107 -11.27 5.57 -11.80
C ALA A 107 -10.25 5.28 -12.91
N LYS A 108 -10.45 5.95 -14.05
CA LYS A 108 -9.54 5.92 -15.21
C LYS A 108 -9.41 7.34 -15.75
N LEU A 109 -8.28 7.66 -16.35
CA LEU A 109 -8.13 8.88 -17.13
C LEU A 109 -8.93 8.76 -18.44
N LYS A 110 -9.59 9.86 -18.86
CA LYS A 110 -10.34 9.89 -20.12
C LYS A 110 -9.41 9.81 -21.33
N LYS A 111 -8.22 10.43 -21.21
CA LYS A 111 -7.12 10.34 -22.17
C LYS A 111 -5.90 9.89 -21.40
N ASP A 112 -5.54 8.64 -21.53
CA ASP A 112 -4.27 8.12 -21.02
C ASP A 112 -3.18 8.43 -22.04
N GLN A 113 -2.08 9.01 -21.60
CA GLN A 113 -1.01 9.50 -22.48
C GLN A 113 0.25 8.62 -22.43
N GLU A 114 0.33 7.70 -21.47
CA GLU A 114 1.47 6.79 -21.38
C GLU A 114 1.20 5.52 -22.21
N LYS A 115 1.97 5.35 -23.30
CA LYS A 115 1.75 4.22 -24.22
C LYS A 115 2.49 2.94 -23.80
N ASP A 116 3.59 3.10 -23.06
CA ASP A 116 4.52 2.00 -22.75
C ASP A 116 4.43 1.54 -21.28
N MET A 117 3.54 2.15 -20.49
CA MET A 117 3.36 1.85 -19.08
C MET A 117 1.87 1.67 -18.74
N GLU A 118 1.57 0.82 -17.77
CA GLU A 118 0.21 0.66 -17.25
C GLU A 118 -0.09 1.70 -16.17
N LEU A 119 -1.24 2.37 -16.26
CA LEU A 119 -1.79 3.13 -15.16
C LEU A 119 -2.27 2.14 -14.08
N VAL A 120 -1.51 2.03 -12.99
CA VAL A 120 -1.79 1.06 -11.94
C VAL A 120 -2.82 1.59 -10.95
N MET A 121 -2.67 2.84 -10.51
CA MET A 121 -3.56 3.42 -9.50
C MET A 121 -3.63 4.93 -9.60
N ILE A 122 -4.81 5.46 -9.28
CA ILE A 122 -5.06 6.89 -9.07
C ILE A 122 -5.35 7.10 -7.57
N MET A 123 -4.81 8.14 -6.98
CA MET A 123 -5.13 8.56 -5.62
C MET A 123 -5.55 10.02 -5.61
N ALA A 124 -6.74 10.31 -5.09
CA ALA A 124 -7.24 11.65 -4.80
C ALA A 124 -6.56 12.19 -3.55
N PHE A 125 -6.21 13.48 -3.50
CA PHE A 125 -5.65 14.11 -2.32
C PHE A 125 -5.96 15.60 -2.23
N GLY A 126 -5.85 16.17 -1.02
CA GLY A 126 -6.12 17.56 -0.73
C GLY A 126 -6.30 17.80 0.76
N TYR A 127 -6.57 19.04 1.15
CA TYR A 127 -6.91 19.36 2.54
C TYR A 127 -8.30 18.83 2.88
N PRO A 128 -8.45 18.09 4.00
CA PRO A 128 -9.72 17.44 4.32
C PRO A 128 -10.77 18.41 4.87
N GLU A 129 -12.04 18.22 4.51
CA GLU A 129 -13.20 18.83 5.18
C GLU A 129 -13.68 18.00 6.38
N GLU A 130 -13.24 16.77 6.50
CA GLU A 130 -13.58 15.83 7.56
C GLU A 130 -12.34 15.54 8.43
N PRO A 131 -12.49 15.00 9.65
CA PRO A 131 -11.34 14.68 10.48
C PRO A 131 -10.32 13.81 9.73
N LEU A 132 -9.07 14.26 9.69
CA LEU A 132 -7.97 13.56 9.02
C LEU A 132 -7.64 12.25 9.74
N GLU A 133 -7.73 12.26 11.05
CA GLU A 133 -7.42 11.13 11.93
C GLU A 133 -8.65 10.33 12.30
N ARG A 134 -8.43 9.09 12.71
CA ARG A 134 -9.37 8.24 13.42
C ARG A 134 -8.71 7.62 14.64
N SER A 135 -9.50 7.23 15.62
CA SER A 135 -9.00 6.48 16.76
C SER A 135 -8.68 5.03 16.38
N TYR A 136 -7.84 4.38 17.17
CA TYR A 136 -7.47 2.98 16.92
C TYR A 136 -8.68 2.05 16.92
N GLU A 137 -9.67 2.32 17.76
CA GLU A 137 -10.91 1.55 17.92
C GLU A 137 -11.80 1.62 16.68
N ASP A 138 -11.68 2.67 15.87
CA ASP A 138 -12.46 2.86 14.65
C ASP A 138 -11.97 2.00 13.46
N PHE A 139 -10.83 1.33 13.61
CA PHE A 139 -10.32 0.45 12.58
C PHE A 139 -11.14 -0.84 12.47
N ARG A 140 -11.96 -0.92 11.44
CA ARG A 140 -12.68 -2.16 11.10
C ARG A 140 -11.74 -3.13 10.40
N ARG A 141 -10.92 -3.82 11.18
CA ARG A 141 -9.92 -4.79 10.67
C ARG A 141 -10.17 -6.17 11.25
N ILE A 142 -9.83 -7.17 10.45
CA ILE A 142 -9.81 -8.57 10.90
C ILE A 142 -8.80 -8.70 12.05
N GLU A 143 -9.15 -9.46 13.07
CA GLU A 143 -8.26 -9.71 14.21
C GLU A 143 -6.98 -10.41 13.76
N LEU A 144 -5.84 -10.04 14.35
CA LEU A 144 -4.54 -10.59 13.97
C LEU A 144 -4.51 -12.13 14.01
N LYS A 145 -5.11 -12.74 15.04
CA LYS A 145 -5.17 -14.21 15.19
C LYS A 145 -5.89 -14.94 14.03
N LYS A 146 -6.75 -14.22 13.27
CA LYS A 146 -7.44 -14.76 12.09
C LYS A 146 -6.65 -14.52 10.80
N LEU A 147 -5.62 -13.68 10.83
CA LEU A 147 -4.79 -13.33 9.68
C LEU A 147 -3.48 -14.10 9.66
N VAL A 148 -3.00 -14.56 10.81
CA VAL A 148 -1.65 -15.10 10.97
C VAL A 148 -1.70 -16.56 11.43
N THR A 149 -0.96 -17.41 10.73
CA THR A 149 -0.56 -18.74 11.19
C THR A 149 0.85 -18.66 11.74
N ILE A 150 1.04 -19.03 13.00
CA ILE A 150 2.34 -18.97 13.66
C ILE A 150 3.01 -20.34 13.56
N ARG A 151 4.27 -20.37 13.10
CA ARG A 151 5.14 -21.54 13.01
C ARG A 151 6.47 -21.22 13.68
N GLY A 152 6.67 -21.74 14.89
CA GLY A 152 7.86 -21.47 15.69
C GLY A 152 7.71 -20.27 16.62
N ALA A 153 8.80 -19.58 16.93
CA ALA A 153 8.81 -18.44 17.82
C ALA A 153 8.07 -17.23 17.21
N PHE A 154 7.30 -16.53 18.04
CA PHE A 154 6.55 -15.34 17.65
C PHE A 154 6.91 -14.18 18.61
N GLY A 155 7.92 -13.43 18.22
CA GLY A 155 8.50 -12.37 19.04
C GLY A 155 7.85 -11.00 18.87
N LYS A 156 8.48 -10.01 19.46
CA LYS A 156 8.06 -8.60 19.44
C LYS A 156 8.13 -8.02 18.01
N VAL A 157 9.16 -8.41 17.23
CA VAL A 157 9.36 -7.93 15.85
C VAL A 157 8.19 -8.37 14.98
N GLN A 158 7.94 -9.69 14.90
CA GLN A 158 6.84 -10.25 14.09
C GLN A 158 5.50 -9.63 14.49
N ARG A 159 5.24 -9.45 15.78
CA ARG A 159 4.00 -8.84 16.27
C ARG A 159 3.83 -7.41 15.79
N LYS A 160 4.86 -6.57 15.90
CA LYS A 160 4.81 -5.17 15.44
C LYS A 160 4.56 -5.07 13.95
N LEU A 161 5.31 -5.83 13.14
CA LEU A 161 5.17 -5.86 11.68
C LEU A 161 3.77 -6.29 11.25
N LEU A 162 3.25 -7.35 11.84
CA LEU A 162 1.95 -7.90 11.47
C LEU A 162 0.77 -7.04 11.96
N GLU A 163 0.89 -6.37 13.11
CA GLU A 163 -0.12 -5.39 13.54
C GLU A 163 -0.17 -4.18 12.60
N ALA A 164 0.97 -3.68 12.14
CA ALA A 164 1.03 -2.62 11.15
C ALA A 164 0.38 -3.06 9.82
N ALA A 165 0.76 -4.23 9.30
CA ALA A 165 0.18 -4.80 8.08
C ALA A 165 -1.34 -5.00 8.20
N ARG A 166 -1.85 -5.44 9.36
CA ARG A 166 -3.27 -5.60 9.64
C ARG A 166 -4.06 -4.29 9.47
N LEU A 167 -3.45 -3.15 9.78
CA LEU A 167 -4.08 -1.83 9.68
C LEU A 167 -4.09 -1.25 8.27
N ALA A 168 -3.40 -1.86 7.33
CA ALA A 168 -3.31 -1.41 5.95
C ALA A 168 -4.71 -1.23 5.31
N PRO A 169 -4.90 -0.19 4.48
CA PRO A 169 -6.12 -0.07 3.68
C PRO A 169 -6.15 -1.11 2.58
N SER A 170 -7.37 -1.48 2.16
CA SER A 170 -7.57 -2.37 1.02
C SER A 170 -8.84 -2.00 0.25
N ALA A 171 -8.92 -2.41 -0.99
CA ALA A 171 -10.07 -2.19 -1.84
C ALA A 171 -11.34 -2.73 -1.15
N MET A 172 -12.33 -1.85 -0.93
CA MET A 172 -13.59 -2.16 -0.20
C MET A 172 -13.37 -2.78 1.19
N ASN A 173 -12.22 -2.53 1.83
CA ASN A 173 -11.81 -3.10 3.12
C ASN A 173 -11.80 -4.64 3.15
N ARG A 174 -11.51 -5.28 2.02
CA ARG A 174 -11.54 -6.75 1.89
C ARG A 174 -10.45 -7.48 2.65
N GLN A 175 -9.29 -6.83 2.89
CA GLN A 175 -8.16 -7.38 3.63
C GLN A 175 -7.78 -8.77 3.10
N PRO A 176 -7.35 -8.86 1.82
CA PRO A 176 -7.23 -10.13 1.09
C PRO A 176 -6.04 -10.99 1.53
N TRP A 177 -5.25 -10.51 2.45
CA TRP A 177 -4.00 -11.12 2.91
C TRP A 177 -4.16 -12.16 4.01
N ARG A 178 -3.21 -13.08 4.05
CA ARG A 178 -2.92 -14.01 5.15
C ARG A 178 -1.42 -14.12 5.29
N PHE A 179 -0.97 -14.37 6.50
CA PHE A 179 0.44 -14.45 6.84
C PHE A 179 0.77 -15.79 7.48
N VAL A 180 1.95 -16.29 7.18
CA VAL A 180 2.59 -17.36 7.95
C VAL A 180 3.86 -16.78 8.55
N SER A 181 3.92 -16.74 9.87
CA SER A 181 5.06 -16.19 10.61
C SER A 181 5.92 -17.32 11.14
N SER A 182 7.20 -17.31 10.80
CA SER A 182 8.26 -18.13 11.37
C SER A 182 9.20 -17.25 12.19
N GLU A 183 10.24 -17.85 12.77
CA GLU A 183 11.20 -17.14 13.61
C GLU A 183 11.92 -16.00 12.85
N ASP A 184 12.34 -16.27 11.61
CA ASP A 184 13.18 -15.42 10.78
C ASP A 184 12.46 -14.81 9.58
N ARG A 185 11.16 -15.08 9.39
CA ARG A 185 10.45 -14.60 8.21
C ARG A 185 8.93 -14.55 8.36
N ILE A 186 8.31 -13.74 7.50
CA ILE A 186 6.87 -13.66 7.35
C ILE A 186 6.52 -13.87 5.89
N HIS A 187 5.80 -14.96 5.60
CA HIS A 187 5.26 -15.23 4.27
C HIS A 187 3.91 -14.56 4.11
N LEU A 188 3.71 -13.91 2.97
CA LEU A 188 2.47 -13.25 2.58
C LEU A 188 1.75 -14.04 1.49
N PHE A 189 0.46 -14.26 1.71
CA PHE A 189 -0.46 -14.86 0.76
C PHE A 189 -1.64 -13.93 0.51
N VAL A 190 -2.18 -13.93 -0.70
CA VAL A 190 -3.42 -13.22 -1.03
C VAL A 190 -4.50 -14.17 -1.50
N LYS A 191 -5.74 -13.82 -1.17
CA LYS A 191 -6.92 -14.60 -1.56
C LYS A 191 -7.04 -14.68 -3.09
N LYS A 192 -7.25 -15.88 -3.61
CA LYS A 192 -7.62 -16.09 -5.01
C LYS A 192 -8.94 -15.39 -5.30
N PRO A 193 -9.07 -14.66 -6.40
CA PRO A 193 -10.34 -14.04 -6.78
C PRO A 193 -11.38 -15.10 -7.17
N GLY A 194 -12.66 -14.74 -7.05
CA GLY A 194 -13.73 -15.54 -7.59
C GLY A 194 -13.74 -15.53 -9.12
N LYS A 195 -14.58 -16.41 -9.72
CA LYS A 195 -14.65 -16.54 -11.20
C LYS A 195 -15.11 -15.26 -11.89
N LEU A 196 -16.03 -14.50 -11.30
CA LEU A 196 -16.53 -13.26 -11.85
C LEU A 196 -15.57 -12.10 -11.55
N GLY A 197 -15.12 -11.39 -12.58
CA GLY A 197 -14.17 -10.27 -12.44
C GLY A 197 -12.78 -10.71 -11.97
N TYR A 198 -12.36 -11.93 -12.29
CA TYR A 198 -11.13 -12.55 -11.84
C TYR A 198 -9.92 -11.62 -11.95
N GLN A 199 -9.62 -11.10 -13.14
CA GLN A 199 -8.42 -10.29 -13.37
C GLN A 199 -8.43 -9.01 -12.53
N THR A 200 -9.50 -8.23 -12.60
CA THR A 200 -9.60 -6.97 -11.86
C THR A 200 -9.48 -7.18 -10.34
N GLN A 201 -10.10 -8.24 -9.81
CA GLN A 201 -10.00 -8.53 -8.38
C GLN A 201 -8.60 -9.03 -7.99
N GLN A 202 -7.94 -9.81 -8.85
CA GLN A 202 -6.56 -10.24 -8.63
C GLN A 202 -5.62 -9.04 -8.59
N ASP A 203 -5.79 -8.11 -9.53
CA ASP A 203 -5.00 -6.89 -9.60
C ASP A 203 -5.11 -6.05 -8.31
N PHE A 204 -6.33 -5.88 -7.80
CA PHE A 204 -6.53 -5.21 -6.51
C PHE A 204 -5.93 -5.98 -5.34
N ASN A 205 -6.05 -7.31 -5.30
CA ASN A 205 -5.49 -8.10 -4.21
C ASN A 205 -3.95 -8.03 -4.19
N LEU A 206 -3.29 -7.98 -5.36
CA LEU A 206 -1.84 -7.80 -5.46
C LEU A 206 -1.42 -6.38 -5.06
N PHE A 207 -2.15 -5.36 -5.49
CA PHE A 207 -1.91 -3.98 -5.05
C PHE A 207 -2.07 -3.85 -3.52
N ASP A 208 -3.15 -4.38 -2.96
CA ASP A 208 -3.43 -4.38 -1.52
C ASP A 208 -2.33 -5.13 -0.72
N ALA A 209 -1.74 -6.19 -1.30
CA ALA A 209 -0.59 -6.87 -0.71
C ALA A 209 0.63 -5.94 -0.61
N GLY A 210 0.89 -5.15 -1.65
CA GLY A 210 1.93 -4.13 -1.63
C GLY A 210 1.70 -3.06 -0.57
N VAL A 211 0.44 -2.63 -0.39
CA VAL A 211 0.04 -1.69 0.67
C VAL A 211 0.34 -2.28 2.06
N ALA A 212 0.04 -3.56 2.29
CA ALA A 212 0.34 -4.23 3.56
C ALA A 212 1.86 -4.38 3.78
N LEU A 213 2.63 -4.70 2.73
CA LEU A 213 4.10 -4.74 2.78
C LEU A 213 4.70 -3.37 3.11
N SER A 214 4.16 -2.29 2.54
CA SER A 214 4.58 -0.92 2.87
C SER A 214 4.49 -0.63 4.37
N HIS A 215 3.38 -1.01 5.01
CA HIS A 215 3.23 -0.84 6.46
C HIS A 215 4.30 -1.60 7.25
N MET A 216 4.67 -2.80 6.79
CA MET A 216 5.73 -3.58 7.45
C MET A 216 7.11 -2.93 7.25
N LEU A 217 7.42 -2.46 6.04
CA LEU A 217 8.70 -1.79 5.74
C LEU A 217 8.84 -0.47 6.49
N VAL A 218 7.80 0.37 6.51
CA VAL A 218 7.78 1.63 7.28
C VAL A 218 7.93 1.34 8.78
N THR A 219 7.34 0.25 9.28
CA THR A 219 7.52 -0.16 10.68
C THR A 219 8.94 -0.61 10.94
N ALA A 220 9.55 -1.34 10.02
CA ALA A 220 10.93 -1.81 10.15
C ALA A 220 11.92 -0.64 10.18
N GLU A 221 11.76 0.31 9.27
CA GLU A 221 12.58 1.53 9.22
C GLU A 221 12.49 2.32 10.54
N ASP A 222 11.28 2.60 11.03
CA ASP A 222 11.08 3.34 12.29
C ASP A 222 11.63 2.60 13.52
N GLN A 223 11.57 1.28 13.52
CA GLN A 223 11.95 0.42 14.64
C GLN A 223 13.34 -0.19 14.50
N TRP A 224 14.10 0.17 13.46
CA TRP A 224 15.46 -0.33 13.17
C TRP A 224 15.52 -1.86 13.04
N PHE A 225 14.51 -2.45 12.36
CA PHE A 225 14.52 -3.86 12.00
C PHE A 225 15.05 -4.01 10.57
N ASP A 226 15.97 -4.93 10.39
CA ASP A 226 16.53 -5.28 9.08
C ASP A 226 15.58 -6.26 8.37
N LEU A 227 15.00 -5.85 7.24
CA LEU A 227 14.08 -6.67 6.45
C LEU A 227 14.51 -6.73 4.99
N GLU A 228 14.32 -7.88 4.37
CA GLU A 228 14.49 -8.07 2.93
C GLU A 228 13.25 -8.74 2.33
N TYR A 229 12.72 -8.18 1.24
CA TYR A 229 11.65 -8.81 0.49
C TYR A 229 12.23 -9.80 -0.52
N GLN A 230 11.75 -11.04 -0.47
CA GLN A 230 12.13 -12.08 -1.42
C GLN A 230 10.93 -12.92 -1.85
N LYS A 231 11.00 -13.46 -3.08
CA LYS A 231 10.10 -14.50 -3.54
C LYS A 231 10.83 -15.84 -3.48
N LEU A 232 10.39 -16.73 -2.60
CA LEU A 232 11.03 -18.02 -2.34
C LEU A 232 10.36 -19.13 -3.14
N ASP A 233 11.11 -19.81 -4.01
CA ASP A 233 10.62 -20.88 -4.89
C ASP A 233 10.16 -22.13 -4.12
N SER A 234 10.68 -22.32 -2.90
CA SER A 234 10.39 -23.49 -2.06
C SER A 234 9.07 -23.42 -1.28
N ILE A 235 8.35 -22.29 -1.36
CA ILE A 235 7.08 -22.15 -0.64
C ILE A 235 5.98 -22.89 -1.38
N LEU A 236 5.55 -24.01 -0.78
CA LEU A 236 4.46 -24.81 -1.32
C LEU A 236 3.14 -24.03 -1.22
N GLU A 237 2.49 -23.81 -2.36
CA GLU A 237 1.15 -23.19 -2.48
C GLU A 237 0.06 -23.93 -1.69
N LYS A 238 0.39 -25.05 -1.05
CA LYS A 238 -0.54 -25.95 -0.35
C LYS A 238 -1.04 -25.45 1.01
N GLU A 239 -0.45 -24.36 1.56
CA GLU A 239 -0.82 -23.91 2.91
C GLU A 239 -2.24 -23.35 3.01
N PHE A 240 -2.68 -22.67 1.95
CA PHE A 240 -4.02 -22.09 1.93
C PHE A 240 -4.69 -22.39 0.58
N GLN A 241 -5.63 -23.29 0.58
CA GLN A 241 -6.30 -23.79 -0.65
C GLN A 241 -6.88 -22.69 -1.56
N ASN A 242 -7.28 -21.54 -0.98
CA ASN A 242 -7.88 -20.41 -1.69
C ASN A 242 -6.99 -19.16 -1.72
N TYR A 243 -5.68 -19.31 -1.52
CA TYR A 243 -4.72 -18.22 -1.53
C TYR A 243 -3.55 -18.55 -2.46
N VAL A 244 -2.87 -17.52 -2.94
CA VAL A 244 -1.61 -17.62 -3.66
C VAL A 244 -0.52 -16.96 -2.83
N TYR A 245 0.64 -17.57 -2.80
CA TYR A 245 1.84 -16.98 -2.24
C TYR A 245 2.30 -15.79 -3.09
N VAL A 246 2.66 -14.68 -2.44
CA VAL A 246 3.07 -13.44 -3.12
C VAL A 246 4.46 -12.96 -2.76
N GLY A 247 5.04 -13.45 -1.67
CA GLY A 247 6.40 -13.12 -1.27
C GLY A 247 6.62 -13.30 0.23
N SER A 248 7.84 -13.08 0.66
CA SER A 248 8.27 -13.18 2.06
C SER A 248 9.09 -11.96 2.45
N LEU A 249 8.96 -11.55 3.71
CA LEU A 249 9.90 -10.66 4.36
C LEU A 249 10.81 -11.50 5.27
N LEU A 250 12.10 -11.49 4.99
CA LEU A 250 13.12 -12.06 5.84
C LEU A 250 13.46 -11.05 6.94
N ILE A 251 13.64 -11.54 8.16
CA ILE A 251 13.93 -10.72 9.34
C ILE A 251 15.34 -11.07 9.78
N PHE A 252 16.24 -10.11 9.73
CA PHE A 252 17.61 -10.29 10.20
C PHE A 252 17.72 -9.77 11.63
N ASN A 253 18.13 -10.64 12.54
CA ASN A 253 18.43 -10.24 13.92
C ASN A 253 19.90 -9.80 14.00
N ASP A 254 20.16 -8.68 14.68
CA ASP A 254 21.52 -8.15 14.90
C ASP A 254 22.50 -9.10 15.61
N SER A 255 22.03 -10.27 16.05
CA SER A 255 22.86 -11.28 16.75
C SER A 255 23.82 -12.05 15.84
N GLU A 256 23.78 -11.86 14.51
CA GLU A 256 24.71 -12.51 13.57
C GLU A 256 25.78 -11.57 12.98
N LYS A 257 25.85 -10.32 13.46
CA LYS A 257 26.85 -9.33 13.02
C LYS A 257 27.95 -9.12 14.08
N ILE A 258 28.44 -10.19 14.71
CA ILE A 258 29.69 -10.16 15.55
C ILE A 258 30.65 -11.19 15.04
#